data_235ed926cf6e5817192fd25cc644f49b
#
_entry.id   235ed926cf6e5817192fd25cc644f49b
#
_cell.length_a   1.000
_cell.length_b   1.000
_cell.length_c   1.000
_cell.angle_alpha   90.00
_cell.angle_beta   90.00
_cell.angle_gamma   90.00
#
_symmetry.space_group_name_H-M   'P 1'
#
loop_
_entity.id
_entity.type
_entity.pdbx_description
1 polymer ?
#
loop_
_entity_poly.entity_id
_entity_poly.type
_entity_poly.pdbx_seq_one_letter_code
_entity_poly.pdbx_strand_id
1 'polypeptide(L)'
;MINDRYFENDLYWKEHINRQLTIDMWIDEYRGYFDNKGICLELGCGIGQYSKRLIEYGYKVISTDISDIALNEVKKFNKNVEKVDMSIPFKYENDSFDLVFSSLAIHYFSKEKTAQLINEIHRVLKDGGLFIGSVNGLEGYNSIKDTAIKLEENFYFNKGKYIHLFNDKELRKYFKDYQILKIEKREVERFGHKKNYWI
;
A
#
# COMPACT_ATOMS: atom_id res chain seq x y z
N MET A 1 23.30 -12.93 3.56
CA MET A 1 21.94 -12.90 4.14
C MET A 1 21.36 -11.54 3.76
N ILE A 2 20.31 -11.53 2.95
CA ILE A 2 19.56 -10.31 2.61
C ILE A 2 18.87 -9.90 3.91
N ASN A 3 19.18 -8.71 4.40
CA ASN A 3 18.58 -8.20 5.64
C ASN A 3 17.09 -8.02 5.40
N ASP A 4 16.23 -8.76 6.11
CA ASP A 4 14.77 -8.75 5.96
C ASP A 4 14.07 -7.41 6.33
N ARG A 5 14.84 -6.38 6.60
CA ARG A 5 14.32 -5.02 6.77
C ARG A 5 14.11 -4.41 5.40
N TYR A 6 12.90 -4.51 4.92
CA TYR A 6 12.50 -4.10 3.56
C TYR A 6 12.68 -2.62 3.25
N PHE A 7 12.95 -1.75 4.22
CA PHE A 7 13.23 -0.33 4.01
C PHE A 7 13.54 0.43 5.31
N GLU A 8 14.49 1.35 5.29
CA GLU A 8 14.67 2.32 6.39
C GLU A 8 13.62 3.44 6.24
N ASN A 9 12.37 3.13 6.58
CA ASN A 9 11.23 4.03 6.39
C ASN A 9 11.36 5.35 7.17
N ASP A 10 11.95 5.32 8.36
CA ASP A 10 12.14 6.54 9.15
C ASP A 10 13.09 7.52 8.47
N LEU A 11 14.19 7.04 7.85
CA LEU A 11 15.09 7.91 7.10
C LEU A 11 14.37 8.54 5.91
N TYR A 12 13.61 7.75 5.16
CA TYR A 12 12.79 8.26 4.06
C TYR A 12 11.85 9.37 4.51
N TRP A 13 11.08 9.15 5.58
CA TRP A 13 10.12 10.14 6.06
C TRP A 13 10.79 11.36 6.67
N LYS A 14 11.94 11.22 7.35
CA LYS A 14 12.74 12.34 7.85
C LYS A 14 13.13 13.31 6.73
N GLU A 15 13.44 12.79 5.54
CA GLU A 15 13.81 13.60 4.38
C GLU A 15 12.59 14.16 3.62
N HIS A 16 11.42 13.51 3.74
CA HIS A 16 10.28 13.79 2.87
C HIS A 16 9.06 14.39 3.60
N ILE A 17 9.08 14.46 4.93
CA ILE A 17 7.94 14.92 5.73
C ILE A 17 7.47 16.34 5.38
N ASN A 18 8.40 17.22 5.00
CA ASN A 18 8.11 18.61 4.64
C ASN A 18 7.86 18.81 3.13
N ARG A 19 7.91 17.75 2.33
CA ARG A 19 7.59 17.87 0.92
C ARG A 19 6.10 18.11 0.76
N GLN A 20 5.76 19.18 0.05
CA GLN A 20 4.40 19.41 -0.43
C GLN A 20 4.10 18.34 -1.49
N LEU A 21 3.61 17.20 -1.03
CA LEU A 21 3.26 16.09 -1.92
C LEU A 21 1.94 16.46 -2.60
N THR A 22 2.02 16.82 -3.87
CA THR A 22 0.83 16.77 -4.74
C THR A 22 0.44 15.30 -4.85
N ILE A 23 -0.61 14.89 -4.13
CA ILE A 23 -1.09 13.53 -4.17
C ILE A 23 -2.26 13.48 -5.12
N ASP A 24 -2.11 12.59 -6.08
CA ASP A 24 -3.24 12.14 -6.87
C ASP A 24 -4.19 11.37 -5.94
N MET A 25 -5.34 12.00 -5.64
CA MET A 25 -6.41 11.38 -4.87
C MET A 25 -7.22 10.44 -5.76
N TRP A 26 -6.53 9.48 -6.38
CA TRP A 26 -7.14 8.50 -7.28
C TRP A 26 -8.34 7.78 -6.66
N ILE A 27 -8.38 7.63 -5.34
CA ILE A 27 -9.51 6.98 -4.65
C ILE A 27 -10.84 7.69 -4.87
N ASP A 28 -10.84 8.99 -5.19
CA ASP A 28 -12.07 9.75 -5.43
C ASP A 28 -12.83 9.25 -6.67
N GLU A 29 -12.11 8.74 -7.67
CA GLU A 29 -12.71 8.16 -8.87
C GLU A 29 -13.38 6.81 -8.60
N TYR A 30 -13.00 6.16 -7.50
CA TYR A 30 -13.58 4.88 -7.04
C TYR A 30 -14.60 5.07 -5.92
N ARG A 31 -15.01 6.31 -5.67
CA ARG A 31 -15.91 6.67 -4.58
C ARG A 31 -17.18 5.81 -4.51
N GLY A 32 -17.68 5.34 -5.64
CA GLY A 32 -18.86 4.48 -5.74
C GLY A 32 -18.69 3.08 -5.15
N TYR A 33 -17.47 2.63 -4.87
CA TYR A 33 -17.20 1.33 -4.25
C TYR A 33 -17.16 1.40 -2.71
N PHE A 34 -17.17 2.60 -2.12
CA PHE A 34 -17.03 2.79 -0.67
C PHE A 34 -18.39 2.93 0.00
N ASP A 35 -18.68 2.10 0.99
CA ASP A 35 -19.96 2.10 1.75
C ASP A 35 -20.11 3.29 2.72
N ASN A 36 -19.08 4.12 2.88
CA ASN A 36 -19.04 5.32 3.71
C ASN A 36 -19.17 5.08 5.22
N LYS A 37 -18.95 3.87 5.69
CA LYS A 37 -19.01 3.54 7.12
C LYS A 37 -18.27 2.25 7.40
N GLY A 38 -17.97 2.04 8.67
CA GLY A 38 -17.28 0.85 9.14
C GLY A 38 -15.84 1.13 9.57
N ILE A 39 -15.08 0.08 9.73
CA ILE A 39 -13.69 0.14 10.17
C ILE A 39 -12.78 -0.11 8.97
N CYS A 40 -11.88 0.84 8.71
CA CYS A 40 -10.86 0.71 7.67
C CYS A 40 -9.49 0.46 8.29
N LEU A 41 -8.81 -0.59 7.83
CA LEU A 41 -7.39 -0.79 8.05
C LEU A 41 -6.61 -0.18 6.89
N GLU A 42 -5.83 0.85 7.14
CA GLU A 42 -4.94 1.45 6.15
C GLU A 42 -3.52 0.94 6.36
N LEU A 43 -2.99 0.24 5.38
CA LEU A 43 -1.66 -0.37 5.38
C LEU A 43 -0.65 0.54 4.66
N GLY A 44 0.40 0.98 5.40
CA GLY A 44 1.41 1.89 4.87
C GLY A 44 0.85 3.31 4.65
N CYS A 45 0.25 3.88 5.69
CA CYS A 45 -0.43 5.18 5.61
C CYS A 45 0.50 6.36 5.33
N GLY A 46 1.82 6.21 5.54
CA GLY A 46 2.76 7.31 5.48
C GLY A 46 2.34 8.45 6.41
N ILE A 47 2.36 9.68 5.90
CA ILE A 47 1.93 10.86 6.67
C ILE A 47 0.42 11.10 6.63
N GLY A 48 -0.37 10.09 6.21
CA GLY A 48 -1.81 10.03 6.41
C GLY A 48 -2.67 10.82 5.44
N GLN A 49 -2.24 10.99 4.21
CA GLN A 49 -3.00 11.74 3.21
C GLN A 49 -4.28 11.00 2.80
N TYR A 50 -4.18 9.69 2.58
CA TYR A 50 -5.37 8.87 2.35
C TYR A 50 -6.15 8.62 3.64
N SER A 51 -5.48 8.57 4.82
CA SER A 51 -6.18 8.50 6.11
C SER A 51 -7.21 9.60 6.25
N LYS A 52 -6.83 10.85 5.92
CA LYS A 52 -7.76 12.01 5.97
C LYS A 52 -8.94 11.81 5.04
N ARG A 53 -8.68 11.38 3.80
CA ARG A 53 -9.74 11.18 2.80
C ARG A 53 -10.70 10.04 3.19
N LEU A 54 -10.17 8.94 3.72
CA LEU A 54 -10.97 7.82 4.21
C LEU A 54 -11.83 8.21 5.43
N ILE A 55 -11.30 9.05 6.32
CA ILE A 55 -12.07 9.64 7.43
C ILE A 55 -13.19 10.55 6.88
N GLU A 56 -12.90 11.38 5.89
CA GLU A 56 -13.92 12.21 5.20
C GLU A 56 -15.00 11.34 4.53
N TYR A 57 -14.65 10.13 4.08
CA TYR A 57 -15.61 9.15 3.56
C TYR A 57 -16.47 8.50 4.65
N GLY A 58 -16.19 8.75 5.93
CA GLY A 58 -16.97 8.25 7.06
C GLY A 58 -16.45 6.97 7.71
N TYR A 59 -15.26 6.51 7.35
CA TYR A 59 -14.64 5.35 8.00
C TYR A 59 -13.98 5.71 9.33
N LYS A 60 -14.05 4.79 10.29
CA LYS A 60 -13.11 4.76 11.42
C LYS A 60 -11.81 4.15 10.92
N VAL A 61 -10.81 4.98 10.63
CA VAL A 61 -9.55 4.53 10.06
C VAL A 61 -8.55 4.14 11.14
N ILE A 62 -8.03 2.93 11.08
CA ILE A 62 -6.82 2.51 11.78
C ILE A 62 -5.66 2.70 10.81
N SER A 63 -4.92 3.80 10.98
CA SER A 63 -3.80 4.15 10.11
C SER A 63 -2.54 3.43 10.56
N THR A 64 -1.93 2.62 9.70
CA THR A 64 -0.76 1.83 10.06
C THR A 64 0.42 2.10 9.16
N ASP A 65 1.61 2.13 9.76
CA ASP A 65 2.89 2.21 9.05
C ASP A 65 3.97 1.54 9.90
N ILE A 66 5.13 1.26 9.34
CA ILE A 66 6.29 0.78 10.10
C ILE A 66 7.13 1.96 10.63
N SER A 67 6.98 3.15 10.07
CA SER A 67 7.71 4.36 10.43
C SER A 67 7.07 5.10 11.60
N ASP A 68 7.79 5.24 12.68
CA ASP A 68 7.35 6.07 13.81
C ASP A 68 7.24 7.56 13.44
N ILE A 69 8.10 8.04 12.54
CA ILE A 69 8.07 9.42 12.05
C ILE A 69 6.77 9.69 11.28
N ALA A 70 6.40 8.80 10.37
CA ALA A 70 5.14 8.90 9.62
C ALA A 70 3.93 8.87 10.55
N LEU A 71 3.89 7.90 11.46
CA LEU A 71 2.81 7.73 12.43
C LEU A 71 2.63 8.96 13.34
N ASN A 72 3.72 9.62 13.72
CA ASN A 72 3.64 10.84 14.54
C ASN A 72 2.95 12.00 13.80
N GLU A 73 3.06 12.07 12.48
CA GLU A 73 2.28 13.05 11.70
C GLU A 73 0.79 12.70 11.68
N VAL A 74 0.46 11.44 11.52
CA VAL A 74 -0.93 10.97 11.51
C VAL A 74 -1.60 11.19 12.86
N LYS A 75 -0.89 10.97 13.97
CA LYS A 75 -1.39 11.20 15.34
C LYS A 75 -1.89 12.62 15.58
N LYS A 76 -1.47 13.61 14.80
CA LYS A 76 -1.93 15.00 14.93
C LYS A 76 -3.42 15.17 14.59
N PHE A 77 -4.00 14.26 13.81
CA PHE A 77 -5.41 14.34 13.39
C PHE A 77 -6.20 13.03 13.54
N ASN A 78 -5.54 11.88 13.59
CA ASN A 78 -6.15 10.58 13.85
C ASN A 78 -5.52 9.93 15.09
N LYS A 79 -6.34 9.56 16.07
CA LYS A 79 -5.87 8.89 17.30
C LYS A 79 -5.73 7.37 17.13
N ASN A 80 -6.35 6.79 16.10
CA ASN A 80 -6.29 5.37 15.82
C ASN A 80 -5.08 5.10 14.91
N VAL A 81 -3.90 5.06 15.51
CA VAL A 81 -2.62 4.88 14.81
C VAL A 81 -1.87 3.74 15.43
N GLU A 82 -1.40 2.81 14.60
CA GLU A 82 -0.68 1.63 15.05
C GLU A 82 0.56 1.37 14.20
N LYS A 83 1.64 0.93 14.86
CA LYS A 83 2.84 0.45 14.16
C LYS A 83 2.61 -0.99 13.73
N VAL A 84 2.65 -1.23 12.43
CA VAL A 84 2.45 -2.57 11.82
C VAL A 84 3.56 -2.87 10.84
N ASP A 85 4.19 -4.03 11.02
CA ASP A 85 5.07 -4.63 10.05
C ASP A 85 4.27 -5.59 9.17
N MET A 86 4.09 -5.25 7.90
CA MET A 86 3.34 -6.06 6.93
C MET A 86 4.09 -7.35 6.51
N SER A 87 5.34 -7.54 6.92
CA SER A 87 6.10 -8.75 6.62
C SER A 87 5.78 -9.94 7.51
N ILE A 88 5.01 -9.71 8.58
CA ILE A 88 4.58 -10.71 9.57
C ILE A 88 3.05 -10.73 9.69
N PRO A 89 2.46 -11.83 10.20
CA PRO A 89 1.01 -11.90 10.41
C PRO A 89 0.47 -10.77 11.29
N PHE A 90 -0.70 -10.25 10.94
CA PHE A 90 -1.34 -9.19 11.70
C PHE A 90 -1.89 -9.71 13.03
N LYS A 91 -1.86 -8.84 14.04
CA LYS A 91 -2.44 -9.11 15.37
C LYS A 91 -3.98 -9.06 15.41
N TYR A 92 -4.60 -8.64 14.31
CA TYR A 92 -6.06 -8.51 14.22
C TYR A 92 -6.73 -9.87 14.08
N GLU A 93 -7.93 -9.98 14.61
CA GLU A 93 -8.75 -11.17 14.44
C GLU A 93 -9.32 -11.27 13.02
N ASN A 94 -9.83 -12.45 12.66
CA ASN A 94 -10.54 -12.65 11.40
C ASN A 94 -11.75 -11.70 11.34
N ASP A 95 -12.18 -11.34 10.14
CA ASP A 95 -13.43 -10.62 9.88
C ASP A 95 -13.57 -9.31 10.69
N SER A 96 -12.45 -8.57 10.85
CA SER A 96 -12.40 -7.37 11.68
C SER A 96 -12.70 -6.07 10.93
N PHE A 97 -12.44 -6.04 9.60
CA PHE A 97 -12.47 -4.79 8.83
C PHE A 97 -13.48 -4.82 7.70
N ASP A 98 -14.19 -3.70 7.53
CA ASP A 98 -15.10 -3.48 6.40
C ASP A 98 -14.33 -3.06 5.15
N LEU A 99 -13.17 -2.42 5.35
CA LEU A 99 -12.26 -1.97 4.28
C LEU A 99 -10.81 -2.23 4.69
N VAL A 100 -10.01 -2.78 3.77
CA VAL A 100 -8.54 -2.68 3.84
C VAL A 100 -8.06 -1.84 2.68
N PHE A 101 -7.29 -0.81 2.97
CA PHE A 101 -6.74 0.13 2.00
C PHE A 101 -5.22 0.10 2.00
N SER A 102 -4.59 0.13 0.81
CA SER A 102 -3.14 0.25 0.69
C SER A 102 -2.74 0.97 -0.59
N SER A 103 -2.04 2.08 -0.49
CA SER A 103 -1.53 2.79 -1.66
C SER A 103 0.00 2.79 -1.69
N LEU A 104 0.57 2.12 -2.69
CA LEU A 104 2.01 2.06 -2.91
C LEU A 104 2.82 1.58 -1.70
N ALA A 105 2.30 0.58 -0.97
CA ALA A 105 2.98 0.00 0.20
C ALA A 105 3.27 -1.51 0.04
N ILE A 106 2.37 -2.29 -0.55
CA ILE A 106 2.56 -3.73 -0.69
C ILE A 106 3.60 -4.14 -1.76
N HIS A 107 4.09 -3.21 -2.55
CA HIS A 107 5.10 -3.46 -3.59
C HIS A 107 6.55 -3.52 -3.08
N TYR A 108 6.76 -3.52 -1.79
CA TYR A 108 8.11 -3.68 -1.21
C TYR A 108 8.49 -5.12 -0.91
N PHE A 109 7.60 -6.09 -1.13
CA PHE A 109 7.77 -7.48 -0.71
C PHE A 109 8.07 -8.41 -1.88
N SER A 110 8.82 -9.51 -1.59
CA SER A 110 9.04 -10.62 -2.51
C SER A 110 7.70 -11.29 -2.89
N LYS A 111 7.73 -12.14 -3.91
CA LYS A 111 6.52 -12.88 -4.35
C LYS A 111 5.89 -13.70 -3.22
N GLU A 112 6.71 -14.39 -2.44
CA GLU A 112 6.24 -15.19 -1.31
C GLU A 112 5.60 -14.33 -0.23
N LYS A 113 6.27 -13.25 0.18
CA LYS A 113 5.76 -12.32 1.19
C LYS A 113 4.51 -11.58 0.72
N THR A 114 4.45 -11.21 -0.55
CA THR A 114 3.24 -10.62 -1.14
C THR A 114 2.05 -11.58 -1.04
N ALA A 115 2.25 -12.87 -1.36
CA ALA A 115 1.18 -13.87 -1.23
C ALA A 115 0.72 -14.03 0.23
N GLN A 116 1.66 -14.09 1.18
CA GLN A 116 1.33 -14.15 2.61
C GLN A 116 0.54 -12.93 3.06
N LEU A 117 0.97 -11.73 2.65
CA LEU A 117 0.29 -10.47 2.99
C LEU A 117 -1.12 -10.40 2.40
N ILE A 118 -1.33 -10.82 1.15
CA ILE A 118 -2.66 -10.84 0.54
C ILE A 118 -3.59 -11.82 1.25
N ASN A 119 -3.07 -12.98 1.70
CA ASN A 119 -3.84 -13.91 2.52
C ASN A 119 -4.22 -13.32 3.89
N GLU A 120 -3.29 -12.57 4.53
CA GLU A 120 -3.59 -11.86 5.78
C GLU A 120 -4.64 -10.76 5.59
N ILE A 121 -4.57 -10.02 4.50
CA ILE A 121 -5.59 -9.03 4.15
C ILE A 121 -6.95 -9.72 3.98
N HIS A 122 -7.00 -10.86 3.29
CA HIS A 122 -8.23 -11.64 3.13
C HIS A 122 -8.79 -12.11 4.49
N ARG A 123 -7.92 -12.62 5.36
CA ARG A 123 -8.30 -13.11 6.68
C ARG A 123 -8.95 -12.04 7.57
N VAL A 124 -8.44 -10.83 7.53
CA VAL A 124 -8.94 -9.74 8.40
C VAL A 124 -10.12 -8.98 7.80
N LEU A 125 -10.40 -9.14 6.52
CA LEU A 125 -11.59 -8.58 5.88
C LEU A 125 -12.83 -9.40 6.27
N LYS A 126 -13.92 -8.70 6.55
CA LYS A 126 -15.25 -9.30 6.73
C LYS A 126 -15.77 -9.87 5.42
N ASP A 127 -16.74 -10.79 5.52
CA ASP A 127 -17.54 -11.19 4.37
C ASP A 127 -18.17 -9.95 3.71
N GLY A 128 -17.96 -9.82 2.39
CA GLY A 128 -18.37 -8.62 1.64
C GLY A 128 -17.53 -7.38 1.89
N GLY A 129 -16.47 -7.48 2.70
CA GLY A 129 -15.51 -6.40 2.90
C GLY A 129 -14.71 -6.09 1.64
N LEU A 130 -14.25 -4.85 1.50
CA LEU A 130 -13.54 -4.35 0.33
C LEU A 130 -12.04 -4.26 0.57
N PHE A 131 -11.24 -4.77 -0.37
CA PHE A 131 -9.85 -4.37 -0.53
C PHE A 131 -9.72 -3.41 -1.70
N ILE A 132 -9.05 -2.29 -1.50
CA ILE A 132 -8.68 -1.38 -2.57
C ILE A 132 -7.23 -0.89 -2.37
N GLY A 133 -6.44 -0.94 -3.44
CA GLY A 133 -5.04 -0.60 -3.32
C GLY A 133 -4.39 -0.22 -4.63
N SER A 134 -3.17 0.30 -4.55
CA SER A 134 -2.36 0.57 -5.73
C SER A 134 -0.93 0.04 -5.59
N VAL A 135 -0.38 -0.44 -6.70
CA VAL A 135 0.99 -0.96 -6.79
C VAL A 135 1.70 -0.50 -8.05
N ASN A 136 3.03 -0.53 -8.06
CA ASN A 136 3.82 -0.17 -9.22
C ASN A 136 3.63 -1.17 -10.37
N GLY A 137 3.43 -0.67 -11.59
CA GLY A 137 3.41 -1.47 -12.81
C GLY A 137 4.81 -1.78 -13.36
N LEU A 138 4.88 -2.73 -14.31
CA LEU A 138 6.14 -3.16 -14.95
C LEU A 138 6.90 -2.00 -15.62
N GLU A 139 6.21 -0.98 -16.08
CA GLU A 139 6.82 0.20 -16.71
C GLU A 139 7.73 0.97 -15.75
N GLY A 140 7.54 0.79 -14.43
CA GLY A 140 8.45 1.29 -13.41
C GLY A 140 9.88 0.81 -13.57
N TYR A 141 10.10 -0.33 -14.27
CA TYR A 141 11.43 -0.86 -14.57
C TYR A 141 12.31 0.15 -15.30
N ASN A 142 11.75 0.91 -16.24
CA ASN A 142 12.51 1.89 -17.01
C ASN A 142 13.21 2.94 -16.13
N SER A 143 12.68 3.24 -14.96
CA SER A 143 13.25 4.20 -14.01
C SER A 143 14.36 3.62 -13.11
N ILE A 144 14.53 2.30 -13.09
CA ILE A 144 15.46 1.61 -12.20
C ILE A 144 16.46 0.70 -12.93
N LYS A 145 16.27 0.44 -14.23
CA LYS A 145 16.99 -0.57 -15.02
C LYS A 145 18.52 -0.46 -14.94
N ASP A 146 19.05 0.77 -14.86
CA ASP A 146 20.50 1.02 -14.88
C ASP A 146 21.15 0.83 -13.50
N THR A 147 20.35 0.74 -12.43
CA THR A 147 20.87 0.68 -11.04
C THR A 147 20.29 -0.47 -10.22
N ALA A 148 19.24 -1.13 -10.73
CA ALA A 148 18.57 -2.19 -10.01
C ALA A 148 19.29 -3.53 -10.13
N ILE A 149 19.33 -4.26 -9.02
CA ILE A 149 19.76 -5.68 -8.97
C ILE A 149 18.48 -6.51 -9.00
N LYS A 150 18.37 -7.40 -10.00
CA LYS A 150 17.26 -8.35 -10.09
C LYS A 150 17.44 -9.45 -9.06
N LEU A 151 16.44 -9.65 -8.21
CA LEU A 151 16.42 -10.71 -7.19
C LEU A 151 15.56 -11.89 -7.62
N GLU A 152 14.35 -11.58 -8.14
CA GLU A 152 13.40 -12.52 -8.72
C GLU A 152 12.80 -11.91 -9.99
N GLU A 153 11.93 -12.64 -10.68
CA GLU A 153 11.16 -12.06 -11.76
C GLU A 153 10.28 -10.93 -11.22
N ASN A 154 10.41 -9.72 -11.78
CA ASN A 154 9.71 -8.49 -11.39
C ASN A 154 10.02 -7.98 -9.97
N PHE A 155 11.00 -8.58 -9.27
CA PHE A 155 11.42 -8.15 -7.94
C PHE A 155 12.89 -7.74 -7.93
N TYR A 156 13.14 -6.53 -7.47
CA TYR A 156 14.43 -5.86 -7.60
C TYR A 156 14.86 -5.20 -6.28
N PHE A 157 16.18 -5.08 -6.11
CA PHE A 157 16.77 -4.19 -5.11
C PHE A 157 17.38 -2.98 -5.81
N ASN A 158 17.01 -1.76 -5.40
CA ASN A 158 17.49 -0.54 -6.00
C ASN A 158 17.68 0.55 -4.95
N LYS A 159 18.92 1.04 -4.78
CA LYS A 159 19.25 2.16 -3.86
C LYS A 159 18.64 1.98 -2.46
N GLY A 160 18.87 0.83 -1.84
CA GLY A 160 18.41 0.52 -0.48
C GLY A 160 16.94 0.09 -0.36
N LYS A 161 16.21 -0.07 -1.48
CA LYS A 161 14.78 -0.44 -1.49
C LYS A 161 14.54 -1.70 -2.28
N TYR A 162 13.64 -2.53 -1.80
CA TYR A 162 13.03 -3.59 -2.58
C TYR A 162 11.86 -3.04 -3.40
N ILE A 163 11.72 -3.50 -4.62
CA ILE A 163 10.68 -3.04 -5.55
C ILE A 163 10.13 -4.25 -6.29
N HIS A 164 8.86 -4.56 -6.07
CA HIS A 164 8.09 -5.51 -6.84
C HIS A 164 7.26 -4.75 -7.88
N LEU A 165 7.39 -5.12 -9.14
CA LEU A 165 6.64 -4.53 -10.25
C LEU A 165 5.59 -5.53 -10.71
N PHE A 166 4.34 -5.11 -10.76
CA PHE A 166 3.20 -5.98 -11.00
C PHE A 166 2.69 -5.90 -12.44
N ASN A 167 2.07 -6.97 -12.88
CA ASN A 167 1.24 -7.02 -14.08
C ASN A 167 -0.14 -7.60 -13.76
N ASP A 168 -1.10 -7.47 -14.69
CA ASP A 168 -2.48 -7.95 -14.52
C ASP A 168 -2.55 -9.44 -14.16
N LYS A 169 -1.78 -10.29 -14.86
CA LYS A 169 -1.76 -11.74 -14.63
C LYS A 169 -1.31 -12.08 -13.20
N GLU A 170 -0.30 -11.40 -12.72
CA GLU A 170 0.25 -11.61 -11.38
C GLU A 170 -0.72 -11.13 -10.30
N LEU A 171 -1.36 -9.97 -10.48
CA LEU A 171 -2.38 -9.47 -9.58
C LEU A 171 -3.55 -10.45 -9.49
N ARG A 172 -4.12 -10.90 -10.60
CA ARG A 172 -5.20 -11.90 -10.60
C ARG A 172 -4.82 -13.21 -9.92
N LYS A 173 -3.54 -13.60 -9.96
CA LYS A 173 -3.04 -14.77 -9.24
C LYS A 173 -3.04 -14.56 -7.72
N TYR A 174 -2.61 -13.37 -7.24
CA TYR A 174 -2.62 -13.07 -5.81
C TYR A 174 -4.04 -12.93 -5.27
N PHE A 175 -4.94 -12.33 -6.02
CA PHE A 175 -6.32 -12.07 -5.63
C PHE A 175 -7.32 -13.14 -6.14
N LYS A 176 -6.86 -14.37 -6.40
CA LYS A 176 -7.70 -15.46 -6.94
C LYS A 176 -8.87 -15.88 -6.03
N ASP A 177 -8.72 -15.67 -4.72
CA ASP A 177 -9.73 -16.02 -3.71
C ASP A 177 -10.67 -14.83 -3.40
N TYR A 178 -10.53 -13.70 -4.11
CA TYR A 178 -11.37 -12.52 -4.02
C TYR A 178 -12.36 -12.45 -5.21
N GLN A 179 -13.50 -11.84 -4.98
CA GLN A 179 -14.33 -11.35 -6.08
C GLN A 179 -13.70 -10.07 -6.63
N ILE A 180 -13.00 -10.16 -7.75
CA ILE A 180 -12.33 -9.00 -8.35
C ILE A 180 -13.39 -8.12 -9.02
N LEU A 181 -13.61 -6.93 -8.50
CA LEU A 181 -14.52 -5.94 -9.06
C LEU A 181 -13.86 -5.16 -10.21
N LYS A 182 -12.59 -4.80 -10.04
CA LYS A 182 -11.82 -4.06 -11.03
C LYS A 182 -10.32 -4.28 -10.83
N ILE A 183 -9.59 -4.37 -11.92
CA ILE A 183 -8.14 -4.20 -11.98
C ILE A 183 -7.87 -3.32 -13.19
N GLU A 184 -7.27 -2.17 -13.00
CA GLU A 184 -6.93 -1.30 -14.10
C GLU A 184 -5.57 -0.64 -13.94
N LYS A 185 -4.96 -0.31 -15.06
CA LYS A 185 -3.72 0.41 -15.12
C LYS A 185 -3.98 1.89 -15.28
N ARG A 186 -3.30 2.68 -14.46
CA ARG A 186 -3.43 4.13 -14.47
C ARG A 186 -2.08 4.79 -14.63
N GLU A 187 -1.99 5.75 -15.55
CA GLU A 187 -0.84 6.64 -15.65
C GLU A 187 -1.09 7.87 -14.78
N VAL A 188 -0.15 8.17 -13.89
CA VAL A 188 -0.20 9.37 -13.04
C VAL A 188 1.11 10.14 -13.15
N GLU A 189 1.04 11.45 -13.06
CA GLU A 189 2.22 12.30 -12.92
C GLU A 189 2.55 12.47 -11.43
N ARG A 190 3.75 12.04 -11.05
CA ARG A 190 4.22 12.18 -9.68
C ARG A 190 5.68 12.63 -9.67
N PHE A 191 5.97 13.73 -8.98
CA PHE A 191 7.31 14.35 -8.93
C PHE A 191 7.88 14.72 -10.30
N GLY A 192 7.02 15.21 -11.23
CA GLY A 192 7.42 15.57 -12.58
C GLY A 192 7.72 14.38 -13.51
N HIS A 193 7.35 13.17 -13.12
CA HIS A 193 7.52 11.95 -13.90
C HIS A 193 6.22 11.20 -14.07
N LYS A 194 5.98 10.68 -15.27
CA LYS A 194 4.89 9.75 -15.54
C LYS A 194 5.19 8.39 -14.89
N LYS A 195 4.25 7.88 -14.13
CA LYS A 195 4.32 6.57 -13.48
C LYS A 195 3.06 5.78 -13.76
N ASN A 196 3.22 4.47 -13.91
CA ASN A 196 2.09 3.56 -14.10
C ASN A 196 1.88 2.75 -12.84
N TYR A 197 0.65 2.79 -12.34
CA TYR A 197 0.19 2.00 -11.22
C TYR A 197 -0.94 1.07 -11.66
N TRP A 198 -1.05 -0.07 -10.97
CA TRP A 198 -2.25 -0.90 -10.98
C TRP A 198 -3.10 -0.55 -9.76
N ILE A 199 -4.38 -0.42 -9.98
CA ILE A 199 -5.41 -0.19 -8.98
C ILE A 199 -6.38 -1.36 -9.03
#